data_78dfe98e8795348970845c2cb94a2c2f
#
_entry.id   78dfe98e8795348970845c2cb94a2c2f
#
_cell.length_a   1.000
_cell.length_b   1.000
_cell.length_c   1.000
_cell.angle_alpha   90.00
_cell.angle_beta   90.00
_cell.angle_gamma   90.00
#
_symmetry.space_group_name_H-M   'P 1'
#
loop_
_entity.id
_entity.type
_entity.pdbx_description
1 polymer ?
#
loop_
_entity_poly.entity_id
_entity_poly.type
_entity_poly.pdbx_seq_one_letter_code
_entity_poly.pdbx_strand_id
1 'polypeptide(L)'
;MIDLDIPTNNPPATNTLLHWLQTGLTLQTQATRLGQQNVFLLENRGNATAAAAAYIAPNPPARIPLSHRYTFLLVDTSGIQAQGTNALTTAAATRQGFNALQVLTQAGLAQRVLAGNFLNVTNPGPVNGTATGGGGGDNGAATGTGSFPQPSSTDFTTAAGAIAAPQLAGLAAMVGVAMLCLGL
;
A
#
# COMPACT_ATOMS: atom_id res chain seq x y z
N MET A 1 0.29 4.21 0.03
CA MET A 1 0.95 2.91 -0.21
C MET A 1 2.21 3.15 -1.02
N ILE A 2 3.31 2.59 -0.58
CA ILE A 2 4.65 2.82 -1.15
C ILE A 2 5.30 1.46 -1.35
N ASP A 3 5.78 1.17 -2.55
CA ASP A 3 6.70 0.05 -2.82
C ASP A 3 8.12 0.48 -2.46
N LEU A 4 8.81 -0.30 -1.63
CA LEU A 4 10.15 0.01 -1.14
C LEU A 4 11.26 -0.70 -1.94
N ASP A 5 10.90 -1.57 -2.86
CA ASP A 5 11.85 -2.53 -3.43
C ASP A 5 11.89 -2.51 -4.96
N ILE A 6 11.62 -1.35 -5.58
CA ILE A 6 11.70 -1.19 -7.04
C ILE A 6 13.13 -1.51 -7.52
N PRO A 7 13.31 -2.49 -8.42
CA PRO A 7 14.63 -2.84 -8.93
C PRO A 7 15.32 -1.69 -9.63
N THR A 8 16.60 -1.51 -9.37
CA THR A 8 17.45 -0.56 -10.10
C THR A 8 18.39 -1.27 -11.08
N ASN A 9 19.14 -0.50 -11.83
CA ASN A 9 20.20 -1.06 -12.70
C ASN A 9 21.48 -1.41 -11.93
N ASN A 10 21.51 -1.16 -10.62
CA ASN A 10 22.64 -1.41 -9.75
C ASN A 10 22.24 -2.25 -8.52
N PRO A 11 21.96 -3.56 -8.68
CA PRO A 11 21.61 -4.42 -7.55
C PRO A 11 22.78 -4.51 -6.54
N PRO A 12 22.48 -4.63 -5.22
CA PRO A 12 21.16 -4.82 -4.59
C PRO A 12 20.39 -3.53 -4.29
N ALA A 13 20.82 -2.39 -4.79
CA ALA A 13 20.13 -1.13 -4.54
C ALA A 13 18.72 -1.14 -5.12
N THR A 14 17.77 -0.66 -4.32
CA THR A 14 16.37 -0.49 -4.70
C THR A 14 15.98 0.97 -4.70
N ASN A 15 14.89 1.29 -5.38
CA ASN A 15 14.23 2.58 -5.35
C ASN A 15 12.81 2.41 -4.77
N THR A 16 12.09 3.50 -4.63
CA THR A 16 10.72 3.51 -4.12
C THR A 16 9.75 3.98 -5.18
N LEU A 17 8.48 3.54 -5.06
CA LEU A 17 7.40 4.00 -5.91
C LEU A 17 6.15 4.28 -5.06
N LEU A 18 5.57 5.45 -5.24
CA LEU A 18 4.29 5.78 -4.63
C LEU A 18 3.14 5.13 -5.42
N HIS A 19 2.49 4.13 -4.85
CA HIS A 19 1.35 3.42 -5.44
C HIS A 19 0.02 4.12 -5.18
N TRP A 20 -0.12 4.80 -4.03
CA TRP A 20 -1.36 5.49 -3.69
C TRP A 20 -1.15 6.52 -2.59
N LEU A 21 -1.75 7.69 -2.75
CA LEU A 21 -1.84 8.72 -1.72
C LEU A 21 -3.25 9.31 -1.74
N GLN A 22 -3.97 9.13 -0.65
CA GLN A 22 -5.32 9.65 -0.45
C GLN A 22 -5.34 10.57 0.76
N THR A 23 -5.92 11.75 0.60
CA THR A 23 -6.24 12.69 1.68
C THR A 23 -7.76 12.81 1.84
N GLY A 24 -8.21 13.48 2.90
CA GLY A 24 -9.63 13.74 3.11
C GLY A 24 -10.44 12.53 3.58
N LEU A 25 -9.79 11.47 4.05
CA LEU A 25 -10.47 10.35 4.66
C LEU A 25 -10.97 10.74 6.06
N THR A 26 -12.18 10.32 6.39
CA THR A 26 -12.81 10.54 7.69
C THR A 26 -13.18 9.22 8.33
N LEU A 27 -13.13 9.18 9.65
CA LEU A 27 -13.52 8.00 10.41
C LEU A 27 -15.03 7.81 10.36
N GLN A 28 -15.49 6.60 10.11
CA GLN A 28 -16.90 6.25 10.25
C GLN A 28 -17.36 6.44 11.70
N THR A 29 -18.58 6.91 11.87
CA THR A 29 -19.18 7.10 13.20
C THR A 29 -19.67 5.79 13.82
N GLN A 30 -19.87 4.76 12.99
CA GLN A 30 -20.32 3.44 13.42
C GLN A 30 -19.21 2.41 13.21
N ALA A 31 -19.06 1.54 14.21
CA ALA A 31 -18.13 0.44 14.09
C ALA A 31 -18.64 -0.63 13.12
N THR A 32 -17.74 -1.14 12.29
CA THR A 32 -17.97 -2.30 11.43
C THR A 32 -17.31 -3.52 12.05
N ARG A 33 -18.02 -4.66 12.03
CA ARG A 33 -17.45 -5.91 12.54
C ARG A 33 -16.58 -6.57 11.48
N LEU A 34 -15.28 -6.73 11.79
CA LEU A 34 -14.35 -7.52 11.00
C LEU A 34 -13.89 -8.73 11.83
N GLY A 35 -14.37 -9.91 11.47
CA GLY A 35 -14.16 -11.11 12.26
C GLY A 35 -14.76 -10.96 13.66
N GLN A 36 -13.91 -11.03 14.69
CA GLN A 36 -14.31 -10.86 16.10
C GLN A 36 -14.09 -9.46 16.64
N GLN A 37 -13.57 -8.52 15.85
CA GLN A 37 -13.26 -7.17 16.28
C GLN A 37 -14.22 -6.15 15.70
N ASN A 38 -14.54 -5.12 16.50
CA ASN A 38 -15.21 -3.93 16.03
C ASN A 38 -14.15 -2.90 15.61
N VAL A 39 -14.23 -2.45 14.38
CA VAL A 39 -13.29 -1.47 13.80
C VAL A 39 -14.07 -0.29 13.24
N PHE A 40 -13.46 0.89 13.27
CA PHE A 40 -13.98 2.07 12.59
C PHE A 40 -13.25 2.20 11.26
N LEU A 41 -14.00 2.13 10.19
CA LEU A 41 -13.43 2.27 8.85
C LEU A 41 -13.19 3.75 8.53
N LEU A 42 -12.20 3.98 7.69
CA LEU A 42 -11.97 5.28 7.08
C LEU A 42 -12.64 5.32 5.73
N GLU A 43 -13.33 6.40 5.46
CA GLU A 43 -14.08 6.57 4.23
C GLU A 43 -13.87 7.95 3.63
N ASN A 44 -14.04 8.03 2.33
CA ASN A 44 -14.03 9.28 1.59
C ASN A 44 -15.49 9.75 1.43
N ARG A 45 -15.97 10.58 2.38
CA ARG A 45 -17.35 11.09 2.41
C ARG A 45 -17.52 12.39 1.65
N GLY A 46 -18.67 12.54 1.02
CA GLY A 46 -19.13 13.80 0.45
C GLY A 46 -18.43 14.19 -0.83
N ASN A 47 -17.91 15.42 -0.88
CA ASN A 47 -17.12 15.91 -2.00
C ASN A 47 -15.78 15.17 -2.05
N ALA A 48 -15.85 13.91 -2.45
CA ALA A 48 -14.73 12.99 -2.47
C ALA A 48 -13.51 13.66 -3.12
N THR A 49 -12.55 14.02 -2.29
CA THR A 49 -11.27 14.50 -2.81
C THR A 49 -10.64 13.37 -3.61
N ALA A 50 -10.35 13.60 -4.87
CA ALA A 50 -9.63 12.63 -5.67
C ALA A 50 -8.30 12.29 -5.00
N ALA A 51 -7.84 11.06 -5.15
CA ALA A 51 -6.53 10.67 -4.65
C ALA A 51 -5.45 11.56 -5.28
N ALA A 52 -4.57 12.12 -4.47
CA ALA A 52 -3.43 12.89 -4.96
C ALA A 52 -2.51 12.02 -5.83
N ALA A 53 -2.40 10.74 -5.49
CA ALA A 53 -1.87 9.71 -6.38
C ALA A 53 -2.89 8.56 -6.48
N ALA A 54 -3.49 8.37 -7.64
CA ALA A 54 -4.44 7.29 -7.90
C ALA A 54 -3.81 5.92 -7.61
N TYR A 55 -4.62 4.97 -7.15
CA TYR A 55 -4.16 3.64 -6.81
C TYR A 55 -3.58 2.89 -8.01
N ILE A 56 -2.41 2.30 -7.79
CA ILE A 56 -1.78 1.34 -8.67
C ILE A 56 -1.65 0.04 -7.88
N ALA A 57 -2.14 -1.06 -8.44
CA ALA A 57 -2.05 -2.36 -7.77
C ALA A 57 -0.58 -2.82 -7.65
N PRO A 58 -0.23 -3.58 -6.60
CA PRO A 58 1.03 -4.28 -6.52
C PRO A 58 1.24 -5.18 -7.74
N ASN A 59 2.35 -4.99 -8.43
CA ASN A 59 2.73 -5.80 -9.59
C ASN A 59 4.26 -5.83 -9.71
N PRO A 60 4.96 -6.51 -8.79
CA PRO A 60 6.41 -6.57 -8.84
C PRO A 60 6.88 -7.29 -10.12
N PRO A 61 7.92 -6.80 -10.80
CA PRO A 61 8.50 -7.49 -11.94
C PRO A 61 9.20 -8.77 -11.49
N ALA A 62 9.34 -9.75 -12.40
CA ALA A 62 10.13 -10.97 -12.18
C ALA A 62 11.65 -10.67 -12.24
N ARG A 63 12.12 -9.77 -11.39
CA ARG A 63 13.51 -9.30 -11.28
C ARG A 63 13.89 -9.23 -9.80
N ILE A 64 15.20 -9.31 -9.51
CA ILE A 64 15.70 -9.16 -8.15
C ILE A 64 15.56 -7.71 -7.68
N PRO A 65 14.96 -7.49 -6.49
CA PRO A 65 14.36 -8.50 -5.60
C PRO A 65 13.04 -9.03 -6.15
N LEU A 66 12.80 -10.35 -6.00
CA LEU A 66 11.55 -10.99 -6.46
C LEU A 66 10.35 -10.71 -5.54
N SER A 67 10.62 -10.26 -4.33
CA SER A 67 9.60 -9.90 -3.35
C SER A 67 9.72 -8.43 -3.01
N HIS A 68 8.62 -7.70 -3.14
CA HIS A 68 8.53 -6.28 -2.84
C HIS A 68 7.69 -6.02 -1.60
N ARG A 69 8.14 -5.11 -0.75
CA ARG A 69 7.41 -4.62 0.43
C ARG A 69 6.56 -3.42 0.04
N TYR A 70 5.27 -3.56 0.20
CA TYR A 70 4.30 -2.47 0.03
C TYR A 70 3.91 -1.93 1.39
N THR A 71 4.40 -0.77 1.74
CA THR A 71 4.20 -0.15 3.05
C THR A 71 3.05 0.85 2.99
N PHE A 72 2.26 0.85 4.04
CA PHE A 72 1.15 1.77 4.26
C PHE A 72 1.44 2.64 5.47
N LEU A 73 1.16 3.91 5.37
CA LEU A 73 1.26 4.85 6.47
C LEU A 73 -0.09 5.55 6.67
N LEU A 74 -0.52 5.60 7.91
CA LEU A 74 -1.67 6.37 8.37
C LEU A 74 -1.16 7.64 9.03
N VAL A 75 -1.59 8.80 8.54
CA VAL A 75 -1.08 10.09 8.98
C VAL A 75 -2.24 11.00 9.35
N ASP A 76 -2.16 11.63 10.53
CA ASP A 76 -3.10 12.68 10.93
C ASP A 76 -2.77 13.96 10.17
N THR A 77 -3.69 14.40 9.32
CA THR A 77 -3.60 15.64 8.55
C THR A 77 -4.43 16.77 9.13
N SER A 78 -4.96 16.63 10.35
CA SER A 78 -5.72 17.70 11.01
C SER A 78 -4.86 18.95 11.17
N GLY A 79 -5.41 20.11 10.76
CA GLY A 79 -4.68 21.38 10.82
C GLY A 79 -3.50 21.50 9.85
N ILE A 80 -3.39 20.62 8.85
CA ILE A 80 -2.39 20.78 7.79
C ILE A 80 -2.57 22.14 7.10
N GLN A 81 -1.48 22.86 6.93
CA GLN A 81 -1.46 24.15 6.23
C GLN A 81 -1.43 23.93 4.71
N ALA A 82 -1.83 24.95 3.95
CA ALA A 82 -1.82 24.90 2.48
C ALA A 82 -0.45 24.49 1.91
N GLN A 83 0.64 24.94 2.52
CA GLN A 83 2.00 24.56 2.14
C GLN A 83 2.22 23.05 2.29
N GLY A 84 1.75 22.44 3.38
CA GLY A 84 1.85 21.00 3.60
C GLY A 84 1.01 20.21 2.61
N THR A 85 -0.19 20.69 2.29
CA THR A 85 -1.03 20.08 1.25
C THR A 85 -0.34 20.13 -0.12
N ASN A 86 0.27 21.28 -0.46
CA ASN A 86 1.03 21.43 -1.71
C ASN A 86 2.25 20.50 -1.76
N ALA A 87 2.94 20.30 -0.64
CA ALA A 87 4.06 19.36 -0.57
C ALA A 87 3.61 17.92 -0.88
N LEU A 88 2.47 17.48 -0.32
CA LEU A 88 1.90 16.17 -0.60
C LEU A 88 1.50 16.00 -2.06
N THR A 89 0.81 16.99 -2.65
CA THR A 89 0.37 16.93 -4.05
C THR A 89 1.52 16.97 -5.03
N THR A 90 2.53 17.79 -4.77
CA THR A 90 3.74 17.88 -5.61
C THR A 90 4.51 16.56 -5.58
N ALA A 91 4.70 15.98 -4.39
CA ALA A 91 5.36 14.69 -4.24
C ALA A 91 4.57 13.54 -4.89
N ALA A 92 3.23 13.62 -4.84
CA ALA A 92 2.35 12.63 -5.46
C ALA A 92 2.44 12.62 -7.00
N ALA A 93 2.78 13.74 -7.62
CA ALA A 93 2.97 13.84 -9.07
C ALA A 93 4.22 13.08 -9.55
N THR A 94 5.26 13.03 -8.71
CA THR A 94 6.52 12.33 -9.01
C THR A 94 6.60 11.05 -8.20
N ARG A 95 5.94 10.01 -8.65
CA ARG A 95 5.78 8.78 -7.88
C ARG A 95 7.09 8.01 -7.63
N GLN A 96 8.05 8.06 -8.56
CA GLN A 96 9.34 7.37 -8.42
C GLN A 96 10.27 8.12 -7.45
N GLY A 97 11.02 7.35 -6.66
CA GLY A 97 11.91 7.91 -5.66
C GLY A 97 11.17 8.58 -4.49
N PHE A 98 9.93 8.17 -4.20
CA PHE A 98 9.11 8.77 -3.16
C PHE A 98 9.72 8.55 -1.78
N ASN A 99 10.26 9.60 -1.19
CA ASN A 99 10.82 9.58 0.15
C ASN A 99 9.77 10.04 1.17
N ALA A 100 9.13 9.09 1.84
CA ALA A 100 8.05 9.38 2.79
C ALA A 100 8.49 10.31 3.92
N LEU A 101 9.68 10.09 4.50
CA LEU A 101 10.18 10.94 5.59
C LEU A 101 10.39 12.38 5.14
N GLN A 102 11.02 12.58 3.99
CA GLN A 102 11.24 13.91 3.43
C GLN A 102 9.92 14.63 3.14
N VAL A 103 8.98 13.94 2.48
CA VAL A 103 7.67 14.50 2.13
C VAL A 103 6.86 14.87 3.37
N LEU A 104 6.80 13.97 4.36
CA LEU A 104 6.09 14.24 5.61
C LEU A 104 6.76 15.36 6.42
N THR A 105 8.09 15.47 6.38
CA THR A 105 8.81 16.59 7.03
C THR A 105 8.46 17.91 6.35
N GLN A 106 8.48 17.97 5.03
CA GLN A 106 8.10 19.16 4.27
C GLN A 106 6.64 19.57 4.45
N ALA A 107 5.77 18.56 4.65
CA ALA A 107 4.35 18.80 4.94
C ALA A 107 4.07 19.16 6.42
N GLY A 108 5.07 19.12 7.31
CA GLY A 108 4.88 19.31 8.75
C GLY A 108 4.19 18.14 9.44
N LEU A 109 4.26 16.94 8.86
CA LEU A 109 3.52 15.74 9.29
C LEU A 109 4.43 14.61 9.83
N ALA A 110 5.74 14.79 9.88
CA ALA A 110 6.68 13.73 10.26
C ALA A 110 6.38 13.12 11.66
N GLN A 111 5.88 13.94 12.59
CA GLN A 111 5.52 13.51 13.95
C GLN A 111 4.04 13.13 14.08
N ARG A 112 3.32 13.05 12.97
CA ARG A 112 1.87 12.79 12.93
C ARG A 112 1.52 11.44 12.28
N VAL A 113 2.49 10.57 12.15
CA VAL A 113 2.27 9.18 11.71
C VAL A 113 1.62 8.42 12.85
N LEU A 114 0.40 7.98 12.65
CA LEU A 114 -0.42 7.28 13.65
C LEU A 114 -0.19 5.77 13.63
N ALA A 115 0.00 5.22 12.45
CA ALA A 115 0.19 3.79 12.27
C ALA A 115 0.87 3.48 10.94
N GLY A 116 1.41 2.28 10.85
CA GLY A 116 1.96 1.72 9.62
C GLY A 116 1.76 0.22 9.56
N ASN A 117 1.70 -0.29 8.36
CA ASN A 117 1.66 -1.73 8.08
C ASN A 117 2.34 -1.99 6.74
N PHE A 118 2.65 -3.25 6.46
CA PHE A 118 3.19 -3.63 5.16
C PHE A 118 2.73 -5.03 4.76
N LEU A 119 2.81 -5.31 3.48
CA LEU A 119 2.65 -6.64 2.92
C LEU A 119 3.77 -6.90 1.91
N ASN A 120 4.09 -8.17 1.72
CA ASN A 120 5.02 -8.61 0.70
C ASN A 120 4.25 -9.20 -0.48
N VAL A 121 4.65 -8.82 -1.69
CA VAL A 121 4.17 -9.45 -2.92
C VAL A 121 5.37 -10.02 -3.65
N THR A 122 5.32 -11.30 -3.97
CA THR A 122 6.41 -12.00 -4.66
C THR A 122 5.99 -12.37 -6.08
N ASN A 123 6.87 -12.10 -7.03
CA ASN A 123 6.74 -12.58 -8.39
C ASN A 123 7.94 -13.48 -8.71
N PRO A 124 7.81 -14.80 -8.57
CA PRO A 124 8.93 -15.73 -8.82
C PRO A 124 9.34 -15.82 -10.29
N GLY A 125 8.61 -15.15 -11.18
CA GLY A 125 8.77 -15.27 -12.62
C GLY A 125 8.06 -16.51 -13.19
N PRO A 126 8.24 -16.77 -14.49
CA PRO A 126 7.67 -17.94 -15.11
C PRO A 126 8.23 -19.20 -14.45
N VAL A 127 7.35 -20.05 -13.96
CA VAL A 127 7.73 -21.39 -13.54
C VAL A 127 8.13 -22.15 -14.80
N ASN A 128 9.42 -22.39 -14.98
CA ASN A 128 9.88 -23.37 -15.97
C ASN A 128 9.38 -24.72 -15.48
N GLY A 129 8.20 -25.10 -15.94
CA GLY A 129 7.74 -26.48 -15.80
C GLY A 129 8.72 -27.37 -16.51
N THR A 130 9.64 -27.97 -15.78
CA THR A 130 10.37 -29.14 -16.23
C THR A 130 9.34 -30.24 -16.39
N ALA A 131 8.69 -30.32 -17.54
CA ALA A 131 7.91 -31.46 -17.91
C ALA A 131 8.89 -32.63 -18.09
N THR A 132 9.18 -33.32 -16.98
CA THR A 132 9.80 -34.65 -17.03
C THR A 132 8.68 -35.63 -17.36
N GLY A 133 8.48 -35.91 -18.64
CA GLY A 133 7.48 -36.87 -19.04
C GLY A 133 7.52 -37.07 -20.55
N GLY A 134 8.07 -38.23 -20.98
CA GLY A 134 8.36 -38.62 -22.30
C GLY A 134 7.18 -38.66 -23.28
N GLY A 135 7.54 -38.53 -24.55
CA GLY A 135 6.99 -39.27 -25.68
C GLY A 135 5.65 -38.86 -26.24
N GLY A 136 5.64 -38.49 -27.51
CA GLY A 136 4.49 -38.64 -28.40
C GLY A 136 3.99 -37.30 -28.98
N GLY A 137 4.26 -37.12 -30.26
CA GLY A 137 3.77 -36.01 -31.02
C GLY A 137 2.25 -35.98 -31.15
N ASP A 138 1.71 -34.80 -31.29
CA ASP A 138 0.70 -34.49 -32.29
C ASP A 138 0.40 -32.99 -32.30
N ASN A 139 0.22 -32.46 -33.50
CA ASN A 139 -0.17 -31.11 -33.78
C ASN A 139 -1.60 -30.83 -33.27
N GLY A 140 -1.73 -29.95 -32.31
CA GLY A 140 -3.02 -29.46 -31.83
C GLY A 140 -2.94 -28.02 -31.36
N ALA A 141 -3.71 -27.16 -32.02
CA ALA A 141 -3.83 -25.74 -31.63
C ALA A 141 -4.26 -25.60 -30.16
N ALA A 142 -3.37 -25.10 -29.34
CA ALA A 142 -3.64 -24.85 -27.91
C ALA A 142 -4.44 -23.57 -27.75
N THR A 143 -5.75 -23.69 -27.53
CA THR A 143 -6.55 -22.66 -26.89
C THR A 143 -6.22 -22.72 -25.39
N GLY A 144 -5.19 -21.97 -24.96
CA GLY A 144 -4.79 -21.92 -23.57
C GLY A 144 -5.74 -21.06 -22.75
N THR A 145 -6.70 -21.69 -22.08
CA THR A 145 -7.32 -21.12 -20.87
C THR A 145 -6.30 -21.23 -19.74
N GLY A 146 -5.43 -20.21 -19.63
CA GLY A 146 -4.48 -20.14 -18.53
C GLY A 146 -5.21 -19.93 -17.21
N SER A 147 -5.32 -20.97 -16.40
CA SER A 147 -5.59 -20.84 -14.98
C SER A 147 -4.44 -20.06 -14.36
N PHE A 148 -4.73 -18.84 -13.88
CA PHE A 148 -3.79 -18.11 -13.04
C PHE A 148 -3.59 -18.90 -11.76
N PRO A 149 -2.35 -19.17 -11.31
CA PRO A 149 -2.14 -19.75 -9.99
C PRO A 149 -2.68 -18.78 -8.95
N GLN A 150 -3.61 -19.25 -8.15
CA GLN A 150 -4.14 -18.54 -6.99
C GLN A 150 -2.96 -18.26 -6.06
N PRO A 151 -2.77 -17.01 -5.57
CA PRO A 151 -1.71 -16.71 -4.64
C PRO A 151 -1.90 -17.56 -3.38
N SER A 152 -0.90 -18.36 -3.06
CA SER A 152 -0.85 -19.12 -1.81
C SER A 152 -0.85 -18.14 -0.64
N SER A 153 -1.65 -18.50 0.38
CA SER A 153 -1.88 -17.82 1.65
C SER A 153 -0.77 -16.88 2.10
N THR A 154 -1.14 -15.60 2.23
CA THR A 154 -0.33 -14.57 2.88
C THR A 154 -0.18 -14.91 4.36
N ASP A 155 1.02 -15.23 4.79
CA ASP A 155 1.38 -15.24 6.20
C ASP A 155 1.35 -13.80 6.71
N PHE A 156 0.26 -13.46 7.40
CA PHE A 156 0.17 -12.22 8.16
C PHE A 156 0.94 -12.35 9.46
N THR A 157 2.21 -12.01 9.46
CA THR A 157 2.91 -11.74 10.70
C THR A 157 2.51 -10.35 11.18
N THR A 158 1.52 -10.29 12.07
CA THR A 158 1.18 -9.08 12.81
C THR A 158 2.28 -8.77 13.80
N ALA A 159 3.21 -7.91 13.45
CA ALA A 159 4.03 -7.22 14.43
C ALA A 159 3.16 -6.12 15.06
N ALA A 160 2.29 -6.51 16.00
CA ALA A 160 1.55 -5.58 16.83
C ALA A 160 2.49 -5.00 17.89
N GLY A 161 3.23 -3.97 17.54
CA GLY A 161 3.79 -3.07 18.52
C GLY A 161 2.64 -2.25 19.11
N ALA A 162 2.16 -2.65 20.30
CA ALA A 162 1.18 -1.88 21.05
C ALA A 162 1.82 -0.56 21.48
N ILE A 163 1.52 0.51 20.75
CA ILE A 163 1.73 1.87 21.27
C ILE A 163 0.51 2.14 22.14
N ALA A 164 0.74 2.33 23.45
CA ALA A 164 -0.28 2.69 24.40
C ALA A 164 -1.02 3.96 23.92
N ALA A 165 -2.33 3.84 23.70
CA ALA A 165 -3.16 4.95 23.32
C ALA A 165 -3.20 5.98 24.46
N PRO A 166 -2.92 7.27 24.20
CA PRO A 166 -3.27 8.32 25.14
C PRO A 166 -4.80 8.38 25.22
N GLN A 167 -5.31 8.45 26.45
CA GLN A 167 -6.74 8.62 26.70
C GLN A 167 -7.24 9.92 26.06
N LEU A 168 -8.04 9.82 25.02
CA LEU A 168 -8.72 10.94 24.39
C LEU A 168 -10.00 11.24 25.17
N ALA A 169 -9.87 12.15 26.16
CA ALA A 169 -11.02 12.89 26.66
C ALA A 169 -11.26 14.08 25.71
N GLY A 170 -12.39 14.00 25.00
CA GLY A 170 -13.11 15.13 24.40
C GLY A 170 -12.33 16.07 23.49
N LEU A 171 -12.32 15.78 22.18
CA LEU A 171 -12.32 16.82 21.16
C LEU A 171 -12.87 16.23 19.85
N ALA A 172 -14.02 16.73 19.41
CA ALA A 172 -14.50 16.50 18.05
C ALA A 172 -13.66 17.35 17.10
N ALA A 173 -12.46 16.89 16.77
CA ALA A 173 -11.63 17.47 15.74
C ALA A 173 -11.83 16.66 14.47
N MET A 174 -12.12 17.30 13.36
CA MET A 174 -12.12 16.70 12.05
C MET A 174 -10.72 16.18 11.74
N VAL A 175 -10.53 14.88 11.89
CA VAL A 175 -9.27 14.21 11.56
C VAL A 175 -9.33 13.83 10.09
N GLY A 176 -8.60 14.56 9.27
CA GLY A 176 -8.34 14.13 7.89
C GLY A 176 -7.24 13.09 7.92
N VAL A 177 -7.58 11.85 7.63
CA VAL A 177 -6.64 10.73 7.72
C VAL A 177 -6.42 10.13 6.34
N ALA A 178 -5.16 9.94 5.94
CA ALA A 178 -4.81 9.23 4.73
C ALA A 178 -4.56 7.76 5.03
N MET A 179 -5.37 6.83 4.50
CA MET A 179 -5.27 5.42 4.81
C MET A 179 -5.55 4.43 3.68
N LEU A 180 -5.10 3.35 3.90
CA LEU A 180 -5.08 1.92 3.64
C LEU A 180 -6.43 1.29 3.27
N CYS A 181 -6.57 0.78 2.05
CA CYS A 181 -7.55 -0.26 1.76
C CYS A 181 -6.86 -1.63 1.73
N LEU A 182 -7.30 -2.51 2.63
CA LEU A 182 -7.15 -3.94 2.43
C LEU A 182 -8.15 -4.34 1.34
N GLY A 183 -7.65 -4.59 0.13
CA GLY A 183 -8.44 -5.26 -0.88
C GLY A 183 -8.55 -6.73 -0.50
N LEU A 184 -9.78 -7.21 -0.34
CA LEU A 184 -10.13 -8.61 -0.48
C LEU A 184 -10.18 -8.99 -1.95
#